data_fcef2d02a7949ff47545b3ac82270b8b
#
_entry.id   fcef2d02a7949ff47545b3ac82270b8b
#
_cell.length_a   1.000
_cell.length_b   1.000
_cell.length_c   1.000
_cell.angle_alpha   90.00
_cell.angle_beta   90.00
_cell.angle_gamma   90.00
#
_symmetry.space_group_name_H-M   'P 1'
#
loop_
_entity.id
_entity.type
_entity.pdbx_description
1 polymer ?
#
loop_
_entity_poly.entity_id
_entity_poly.type
_entity_poly.pdbx_seq_one_letter_code
_entity_poly.pdbx_strand_id
1 'polypeptide(L)'
;MDIYDNPASQFVGGFIGSPPMNFLRGAVRDGNFAGEGFSVPMSRPRVDLQGREIVLGVRAEHITIGADGVPARVLVVEPLGSHALVTALVGKTAVKVQAPIDVGVRPDQAINLRFDEATVRWMDAGTGAAVQH
;
A
#
# COMPACT_ATOMS: atom_id res chain seq x y z
N MET A 1 -18.04 -9.40 -9.32
CA MET A 1 -17.40 -8.57 -10.22
C MET A 1 -16.15 -7.97 -9.65
N ASP A 2 -15.25 -7.88 -10.44
CA ASP A 2 -13.98 -7.49 -9.96
C ASP A 2 -13.61 -6.12 -10.41
N ILE A 3 -14.48 -5.22 -10.17
CA ILE A 3 -14.29 -3.84 -10.53
C ILE A 3 -12.92 -3.35 -10.12
N TYR A 4 -12.44 -3.83 -8.99
CA TYR A 4 -11.13 -3.41 -8.52
C TYR A 4 -9.99 -4.05 -9.27
N ASP A 5 -10.20 -5.25 -9.77
CA ASP A 5 -9.14 -5.97 -10.43
C ASP A 5 -9.01 -5.56 -11.87
N ASN A 6 -10.03 -4.96 -12.40
CA ASN A 6 -10.06 -4.56 -13.78
C ASN A 6 -9.84 -3.06 -13.87
N PRO A 7 -8.79 -2.60 -14.52
CA PRO A 7 -8.52 -1.17 -14.60
C PRO A 7 -9.68 -0.37 -15.14
N ALA A 8 -10.40 -0.92 -16.08
CA ALA A 8 -11.51 -0.20 -16.67
C ALA A 8 -12.63 0.01 -15.68
N SER A 9 -12.69 -0.80 -14.65
CA SER A 9 -13.72 -0.68 -13.66
C SER A 9 -13.25 -0.04 -12.40
N GLN A 10 -12.03 0.32 -12.30
CA GLN A 10 -11.54 0.88 -11.06
C GLN A 10 -12.21 2.16 -10.67
N PHE A 11 -12.58 2.94 -11.65
CA PHE A 11 -13.32 4.14 -11.36
C PHE A 11 -14.65 3.78 -10.70
N VAL A 12 -15.23 2.67 -11.09
CA VAL A 12 -16.44 2.19 -10.46
C VAL A 12 -16.09 1.52 -9.14
N GLY A 13 -14.97 0.82 -9.13
CA GLY A 13 -14.50 0.18 -7.94
C GLY A 13 -14.20 1.15 -6.82
N GLY A 14 -13.89 2.38 -7.18
CA GLY A 14 -13.70 3.39 -6.18
C GLY A 14 -14.98 3.84 -5.55
N PHE A 15 -16.08 3.25 -5.94
CA PHE A 15 -17.31 3.70 -5.44
C PHE A 15 -17.50 3.26 -4.00
N ILE A 16 -18.59 3.64 -3.51
CA ILE A 16 -18.99 3.63 -2.14
C ILE A 16 -18.64 2.39 -1.39
N GLY A 17 -18.11 2.58 -0.20
CA GLY A 17 -18.02 1.56 0.81
C GLY A 17 -16.78 0.70 0.77
N SER A 18 -16.03 0.75 -0.31
CA SER A 18 -14.86 -0.09 -0.41
C SER A 18 -13.59 0.72 -0.32
N PRO A 19 -12.71 0.41 0.63
CA PRO A 19 -11.42 1.09 0.69
C PRO A 19 -10.62 0.82 -0.58
N PRO A 20 -9.86 1.79 -1.05
CA PRO A 20 -9.06 1.59 -2.24
C PRO A 20 -7.96 0.56 -2.00
N MET A 21 -7.58 -0.10 -3.07
CA MET A 21 -6.47 -1.02 -3.08
C MET A 21 -5.24 -0.31 -3.60
N ASN A 22 -4.14 -0.45 -2.88
CA ASN A 22 -2.87 0.16 -3.28
C ASN A 22 -1.98 -0.88 -3.93
N PHE A 23 -1.22 -0.46 -4.93
CA PHE A 23 -0.28 -1.33 -5.62
C PHE A 23 1.08 -0.65 -5.66
N LEU A 24 2.09 -1.34 -5.13
CA LEU A 24 3.45 -0.84 -5.15
C LEU A 24 4.34 -1.80 -5.88
N ARG A 25 5.13 -1.29 -6.82
CA ARG A 25 6.06 -2.11 -7.58
C ARG A 25 7.42 -2.13 -6.91
N GLY A 26 8.06 -3.27 -6.94
CA GLY A 26 9.38 -3.40 -6.38
C GLY A 26 9.95 -4.78 -6.63
N ALA A 27 11.02 -5.08 -5.96
CA ALA A 27 11.69 -6.37 -6.07
C ALA A 27 12.11 -6.83 -4.68
N VAL A 28 12.19 -8.14 -4.52
CA VAL A 28 12.65 -8.71 -3.25
C VAL A 28 14.17 -8.71 -3.26
N ARG A 29 14.76 -8.06 -2.26
CA ARG A 29 16.21 -7.99 -2.10
C ARG A 29 16.57 -8.15 -0.63
N ASP A 30 17.33 -9.17 -0.31
CA ASP A 30 17.89 -9.36 1.02
C ASP A 30 16.84 -9.28 2.12
N GLY A 31 15.70 -9.94 1.90
CA GLY A 31 14.65 -9.99 2.90
C GLY A 31 13.75 -8.77 2.93
N ASN A 32 13.91 -7.86 1.98
CA ASN A 32 13.06 -6.68 1.89
C ASN A 32 12.38 -6.60 0.53
N PHE A 33 11.20 -5.99 0.53
CA PHE A 33 10.56 -5.60 -0.70
C PHE A 33 10.94 -4.15 -0.96
N ALA A 34 11.76 -3.93 -1.98
CA ALA A 34 12.30 -2.61 -2.25
C ALA A 34 11.78 -2.07 -3.57
N GLY A 35 11.26 -0.87 -3.53
CA GLY A 35 10.85 -0.14 -4.72
C GLY A 35 11.68 1.13 -4.86
N GLU A 36 11.20 2.01 -5.71
CA GLU A 36 11.91 3.25 -5.97
C GLU A 36 11.69 4.21 -4.81
N GLY A 37 12.74 4.40 -4.02
CA GLY A 37 12.69 5.33 -2.90
C GLY A 37 12.08 4.76 -1.62
N PHE A 38 11.85 3.45 -1.56
CA PHE A 38 11.31 2.86 -0.33
C PHE A 38 11.74 1.40 -0.19
N SER A 39 11.64 0.90 1.04
CA SER A 39 11.92 -0.49 1.35
C SER A 39 10.99 -0.95 2.45
N VAL A 40 10.36 -2.09 2.25
CA VAL A 40 9.45 -2.68 3.23
C VAL A 40 10.07 -3.98 3.73
N PRO A 41 10.39 -4.06 5.02
CA PRO A 41 10.94 -5.30 5.56
C PRO A 41 9.91 -6.43 5.47
N MET A 42 10.37 -7.61 5.12
CA MET A 42 9.53 -8.79 5.08
C MET A 42 9.88 -9.65 6.28
N SER A 43 8.86 -10.02 7.06
CA SER A 43 9.11 -10.83 8.24
C SER A 43 9.49 -12.25 7.87
N ARG A 44 9.10 -12.71 6.68
CA ARG A 44 9.50 -14.02 6.17
C ARG A 44 10.32 -13.85 4.91
N PRO A 45 11.58 -14.24 4.93
CA PRO A 45 12.38 -14.19 3.70
C PRO A 45 11.76 -15.06 2.62
N ARG A 46 11.68 -14.52 1.41
CA ARG A 46 11.14 -15.22 0.26
C ARG A 46 12.27 -15.42 -0.73
N VAL A 47 13.05 -16.47 -0.49
CA VAL A 47 14.19 -16.76 -1.36
C VAL A 47 13.75 -17.01 -2.79
N ASP A 48 12.59 -17.63 -2.95
CA ASP A 48 12.04 -17.91 -4.27
C ASP A 48 11.69 -16.65 -5.05
N LEU A 49 11.54 -15.53 -4.37
CA LEU A 49 11.21 -14.26 -5.03
C LEU A 49 12.42 -13.35 -5.17
N GLN A 50 13.56 -13.77 -4.66
CA GLN A 50 14.75 -12.93 -4.65
C GLN A 50 15.08 -12.44 -6.05
N GLY A 51 15.21 -11.13 -6.21
CA GLY A 51 15.53 -10.51 -7.49
C GLY A 51 14.38 -10.37 -8.45
N ARG A 52 13.21 -10.93 -8.13
CA ARG A 52 12.06 -10.84 -9.01
C ARG A 52 11.32 -9.52 -8.81
N GLU A 53 10.80 -8.99 -9.90
CA GLU A 53 9.92 -7.83 -9.84
C GLU A 53 8.52 -8.31 -9.50
N ILE A 54 7.98 -7.78 -8.44
CA ILE A 54 6.64 -8.13 -7.98
C ILE A 54 5.88 -6.87 -7.61
N VAL A 55 4.58 -7.03 -7.41
CA VAL A 55 3.72 -5.94 -6.99
C VAL A 55 3.13 -6.31 -5.65
N LEU A 56 3.22 -5.38 -4.71
CA LEU A 56 2.58 -5.52 -3.43
C LEU A 56 1.21 -4.85 -3.50
N GLY A 57 0.16 -5.62 -3.22
CA GLY A 57 -1.19 -5.08 -3.16
C GLY A 57 -1.67 -5.06 -1.73
N VAL A 58 -2.20 -3.93 -1.28
CA VAL A 58 -2.68 -3.79 0.09
C VAL A 58 -3.81 -2.77 0.13
N ARG A 59 -4.85 -3.08 0.88
CA ARG A 59 -5.99 -2.17 1.03
C ARG A 59 -5.67 -1.05 2.00
N ALA A 60 -6.29 0.09 1.78
CA ALA A 60 -6.07 1.26 2.62
C ALA A 60 -6.35 0.96 4.10
N GLU A 61 -7.32 0.11 4.38
CA GLU A 61 -7.69 -0.23 5.76
C GLU A 61 -6.63 -1.08 6.47
N HIS A 62 -5.71 -1.66 5.71
CA HIS A 62 -4.68 -2.53 6.27
C HIS A 62 -3.31 -1.85 6.35
N ILE A 63 -3.30 -0.54 6.20
CA ILE A 63 -2.10 0.26 6.42
C ILE A 63 -2.37 1.16 7.61
N THR A 64 -1.44 1.20 8.56
CA THR A 64 -1.60 2.05 9.73
C THR A 64 -0.47 3.06 9.79
N ILE A 65 -0.76 4.20 10.40
CA ILE A 65 0.23 5.25 10.65
C ILE A 65 0.74 5.03 12.07
N GLY A 66 2.04 4.96 12.21
CA GLY A 66 2.62 4.67 13.51
C GLY A 66 3.91 5.40 13.76
N ALA A 67 4.56 5.03 14.88
CA ALA A 67 5.80 5.66 15.28
C ALA A 67 6.98 5.19 14.46
N ASP A 68 6.86 4.02 13.86
CA ASP A 68 7.92 3.48 13.00
C ASP A 68 7.28 2.80 11.81
N GLY A 69 8.10 2.42 10.84
CA GLY A 69 7.63 1.76 9.64
C GLY A 69 8.28 2.34 8.40
N VAL A 70 7.56 2.27 7.30
CA VAL A 70 8.04 2.78 6.02
C VAL A 70 7.82 4.27 5.97
N PRO A 71 8.87 5.06 5.75
CA PRO A 71 8.71 6.53 5.71
C PRO A 71 7.81 6.97 4.57
N ALA A 72 6.98 7.94 4.84
CA ALA A 72 6.06 8.48 3.85
C ALA A 72 5.82 9.95 4.15
N ARG A 73 5.27 10.65 3.17
CA ARG A 73 4.91 12.07 3.33
C ARG A 73 3.44 12.23 3.01
N VAL A 74 2.72 12.90 3.88
CA VAL A 74 1.30 13.13 3.68
C VAL A 74 1.09 14.14 2.57
N LEU A 75 0.24 13.80 1.60
CA LEU A 75 -0.14 14.69 0.51
C LEU A 75 -1.49 15.32 0.77
N VAL A 76 -2.48 14.50 1.08
CA VAL A 76 -3.86 14.96 1.24
C VAL A 76 -4.51 14.20 2.38
N VAL A 77 -5.37 14.88 3.13
CA VAL A 77 -6.17 14.27 4.17
C VAL A 77 -7.62 14.59 3.89
N GLU A 78 -8.43 13.56 3.69
CA GLU A 78 -9.85 13.72 3.39
C GLU A 78 -10.71 13.14 4.50
N PRO A 79 -11.40 13.98 5.26
CA PRO A 79 -12.35 13.43 6.25
C PRO A 79 -13.58 12.89 5.53
N LEU A 80 -13.94 11.66 5.85
CA LEU A 80 -15.06 10.98 5.21
C LEU A 80 -16.16 10.62 6.19
N GLY A 81 -16.26 11.37 7.27
CA GLY A 81 -17.29 11.13 8.28
C GLY A 81 -16.78 10.21 9.37
N SER A 82 -16.81 8.91 9.16
CA SER A 82 -16.41 7.95 10.18
C SER A 82 -14.91 7.75 10.26
N HIS A 83 -14.20 8.09 9.20
CA HIS A 83 -12.74 7.92 9.16
C HIS A 83 -12.15 8.95 8.22
N ALA A 84 -10.84 9.01 8.14
CA ALA A 84 -10.12 9.87 7.22
C ALA A 84 -9.40 9.03 6.19
N LEU A 85 -9.33 9.51 4.96
CA LEU A 85 -8.53 8.89 3.93
C LEU A 85 -7.30 9.76 3.72
N VAL A 86 -6.14 9.19 4.03
CA VAL A 86 -4.87 9.90 3.92
C VAL A 86 -4.16 9.41 2.67
N THR A 87 -3.79 10.34 1.80
CA THR A 87 -2.93 10.01 0.66
C THR A 87 -1.52 10.36 1.05
N ALA A 88 -0.63 9.39 1.00
CA ALA A 88 0.76 9.58 1.39
C ALA A 88 1.67 9.09 0.28
N LEU A 89 2.82 9.74 0.16
CA LEU A 89 3.81 9.38 -0.85
C LEU A 89 4.85 8.48 -0.21
N VAL A 90 4.96 7.26 -0.73
CA VAL A 90 5.97 6.28 -0.34
C VAL A 90 6.95 6.20 -1.49
N GLY A 91 8.15 6.74 -1.30
CA GLY A 91 9.05 6.91 -2.41
C GLY A 91 8.39 7.78 -3.47
N LYS A 92 8.13 7.21 -4.62
CA LYS A 92 7.45 7.93 -5.71
C LYS A 92 6.03 7.44 -5.93
N THR A 93 5.51 6.60 -5.05
CA THR A 93 4.19 6.01 -5.20
C THR A 93 3.23 6.59 -4.19
N ALA A 94 2.10 7.08 -4.66
CA ALA A 94 1.05 7.57 -3.77
C ALA A 94 0.21 6.39 -3.29
N VAL A 95 0.00 6.29 -1.99
CA VAL A 95 -0.82 5.25 -1.40
C VAL A 95 -1.92 5.88 -0.58
N LYS A 96 -3.04 5.17 -0.48
CA LYS A 96 -4.18 5.58 0.32
C LYS A 96 -4.18 4.81 1.62
N VAL A 97 -4.40 5.52 2.72
CA VAL A 97 -4.41 4.94 4.06
C VAL A 97 -5.72 5.33 4.72
N GLN A 98 -6.45 4.33 5.23
CA GLN A 98 -7.64 4.61 6.01
C GLN A 98 -7.24 4.78 7.46
N ALA A 99 -7.52 5.94 8.01
CA ALA A 99 -7.08 6.30 9.35
C ALA A 99 -8.28 6.75 10.19
N PRO A 100 -8.14 6.78 11.52
CA PRO A 100 -9.19 7.32 12.36
C PRO A 100 -9.48 8.78 11.99
N ILE A 101 -10.73 9.19 12.18
CA ILE A 101 -11.11 10.55 11.80
C ILE A 101 -10.31 11.61 12.53
N ASP A 102 -9.81 11.28 13.71
CA ASP A 102 -9.01 12.19 14.53
C ASP A 102 -7.51 11.95 14.42
N VAL A 103 -7.07 11.42 13.30
CA VAL A 103 -5.67 11.01 13.13
C VAL A 103 -4.67 12.17 13.33
N GLY A 104 -5.08 13.38 13.03
CA GLY A 104 -4.26 14.56 13.35
C GLY A 104 -3.06 14.80 12.45
N VAL A 105 -2.94 14.09 11.32
CA VAL A 105 -1.83 14.35 10.41
C VAL A 105 -2.21 15.45 9.43
N ARG A 106 -1.19 16.10 8.87
CA ARG A 106 -1.38 17.24 7.97
C ARG A 106 -0.60 17.04 6.69
N PRO A 107 -0.97 17.75 5.61
CA PRO A 107 -0.18 17.72 4.38
C PRO A 107 1.27 18.11 4.66
N ASP A 108 2.16 17.48 3.94
CA ASP A 108 3.61 17.65 4.04
C ASP A 108 4.24 17.06 5.29
N GLN A 109 3.47 16.48 6.17
CA GLN A 109 4.01 15.87 7.38
C GLN A 109 4.69 14.54 7.03
N ALA A 110 5.84 14.30 7.66
CA ALA A 110 6.52 13.01 7.55
C ALA A 110 5.86 12.04 8.52
N ILE A 111 5.54 10.86 8.01
CA ILE A 111 4.90 9.81 8.82
C ILE A 111 5.55 8.48 8.50
N ASN A 112 5.21 7.45 9.26
CA ASN A 112 5.65 6.10 8.99
C ASN A 112 4.43 5.21 8.81
N LEU A 113 4.50 4.31 7.86
CA LEU A 113 3.40 3.42 7.55
C LEU A 113 3.78 1.98 7.87
N ARG A 114 2.83 1.26 8.45
CA ARG A 114 2.97 -0.17 8.69
C ARG A 114 1.98 -0.90 7.82
N PHE A 115 2.48 -1.88 7.09
CA PHE A 115 1.67 -2.70 6.22
C PHE A 115 1.40 -4.02 6.93
N ASP A 116 0.14 -4.41 7.00
CA ASP A 116 -0.24 -5.67 7.63
C ASP A 116 0.12 -6.81 6.68
N GLU A 117 1.23 -7.46 6.93
CA GLU A 117 1.75 -8.50 6.05
C GLU A 117 0.76 -9.66 5.87
N ALA A 118 -0.08 -9.90 6.84
CA ALA A 118 -1.04 -11.00 6.74
C ALA A 118 -2.08 -10.73 5.65
N THR A 119 -2.26 -9.48 5.28
CA THR A 119 -3.28 -9.10 4.31
C THR A 119 -2.73 -8.64 2.98
N VAL A 120 -1.40 -8.46 2.87
CA VAL A 120 -0.83 -8.02 1.59
C VAL A 120 -0.92 -9.15 0.58
N ARG A 121 -1.02 -8.78 -0.68
CA ARG A 121 -1.01 -9.71 -1.78
C ARG A 121 0.20 -9.45 -2.65
N TRP A 122 0.90 -10.52 -2.98
CA TRP A 122 2.06 -10.44 -3.85
C TRP A 122 1.66 -10.89 -5.24
N MET A 123 1.98 -10.11 -6.25
CA MET A 123 1.61 -10.41 -7.63
C MET A 123 2.82 -10.31 -8.52
N ASP A 124 2.85 -11.14 -9.55
CA ASP A 124 3.91 -11.08 -10.55
C ASP A 124 3.77 -9.80 -11.35
N ALA A 125 4.85 -9.04 -11.48
CA ALA A 125 4.78 -7.74 -12.15
C ALA A 125 4.52 -7.88 -13.65
N GLY A 126 4.91 -9.00 -14.25
CA GLY A 126 4.74 -9.19 -15.67
C GLY A 126 3.35 -9.69 -16.05
N THR A 127 2.79 -10.60 -15.25
CA THR A 127 1.51 -11.23 -15.57
C THR A 127 0.36 -10.75 -14.73
N GLY A 128 0.64 -10.17 -13.57
CA GLY A 128 -0.40 -9.79 -12.62
C GLY A 128 -0.94 -10.97 -11.84
N ALA A 129 -0.41 -12.16 -12.06
CA ALA A 129 -0.91 -13.34 -11.36
C ALA A 129 -0.46 -13.34 -9.91
N ALA A 130 -1.31 -13.86 -9.04
CA ALA A 130 -1.00 -13.94 -7.62
C ALA A 130 0.20 -14.85 -7.41
N VAL A 131 1.09 -14.40 -6.52
CA VAL A 131 2.22 -15.20 -6.09
C VAL A 131 1.84 -15.85 -4.78
N GLN A 132 2.12 -17.14 -4.67
CA GLN A 132 1.74 -17.84 -3.48
C GLN A 132 2.54 -17.40 -2.28
N HIS A 133 1.86 -17.29 -1.16
CA HIS A 133 2.53 -16.97 0.05
C HIS A 133 3.33 -18.17 0.54
#